data_dfd0f4a5974503618e983a6af1501505
#
_entry.id   dfd0f4a5974503618e983a6af1501505
#
_cell.length_a   1.000
_cell.length_b   1.000
_cell.length_c   1.000
_cell.angle_alpha   90.00
_cell.angle_beta   90.00
_cell.angle_gamma   90.00
#
_symmetry.space_group_name_H-M   'P 1'
#
loop_
_entity.id
_entity.type
_entity.pdbx_description
1 polymer ?
#
loop_
_entity_poly.entity_id
_entity_poly.type
_entity_poly.pdbx_seq_one_letter_code
_entity_poly.pdbx_strand_id
1 'polypeptide(L)'
;MRHRAPFALVLCTALLGVAPATVDSQYVLQRYAVAVTRATAPRVVIYSYTVSQVGPSNIEQHHRIYRSGSAVRDETLTVDGMPLSRKIVKFSHRADPYTLERFAPRTDAYELLFVGTAKDGRHLDYVYDATPLNRSASAWVDRLTVDGVKFLPRAVHFRSGGPALNGTGEIDFAPMGKYWMPVLATARAQIKGKPARERIVWSEYRFPEALPASTFQAPEQLPQSTASPSM
;
A
#
# COMPACT_ATOMS: atom_id res chain seq x y z
N MET A 1 17.21 53.39 -66.11
CA MET A 1 17.59 52.63 -64.92
C MET A 1 16.35 52.43 -64.04
N ARG A 2 15.84 51.19 -63.99
CA ARG A 2 14.61 50.85 -63.24
C ARG A 2 15.01 50.06 -61.99
N HIS A 3 14.83 50.67 -60.80
CA HIS A 3 15.04 50.00 -59.52
C HIS A 3 13.82 49.10 -59.19
N ARG A 4 14.06 47.80 -59.07
CA ARG A 4 13.08 46.84 -58.55
C ARG A 4 13.37 46.68 -57.04
N ALA A 5 12.37 47.00 -56.19
CA ALA A 5 12.39 46.73 -54.77
C ALA A 5 11.97 45.26 -54.54
N PRO A 6 12.59 44.52 -53.63
CA PRO A 6 12.15 43.19 -53.24
C PRO A 6 11.04 43.28 -52.19
N PHE A 7 9.94 42.60 -52.49
CA PHE A 7 8.84 42.36 -51.52
C PHE A 7 9.29 41.31 -50.49
N ALA A 8 9.48 41.71 -49.27
CA ALA A 8 9.73 40.79 -48.17
C ALA A 8 8.39 40.23 -47.66
N LEU A 9 8.15 38.95 -47.91
CA LEU A 9 7.00 38.18 -47.43
C LEU A 9 7.28 37.80 -45.95
N VAL A 10 6.65 38.51 -45.01
CA VAL A 10 6.71 38.15 -43.56
C VAL A 10 5.72 37.01 -43.35
N LEU A 11 6.29 35.81 -43.18
CA LEU A 11 5.55 34.61 -42.81
C LEU A 11 5.27 34.63 -41.28
N CYS A 12 4.09 35.11 -40.85
CA CYS A 12 3.62 34.99 -39.46
C CYS A 12 3.27 33.52 -39.19
N THR A 13 4.19 32.76 -38.66
CA THR A 13 3.89 31.45 -38.03
C THR A 13 3.10 31.67 -36.74
N ALA A 14 1.77 31.51 -36.84
CA ALA A 14 0.92 31.43 -35.65
C ALA A 14 1.31 30.17 -34.87
N LEU A 15 2.06 30.33 -33.77
CA LEU A 15 2.25 29.32 -32.74
C LEU A 15 0.88 29.08 -32.09
N LEU A 16 0.13 28.12 -32.58
CA LEU A 16 -0.99 27.53 -31.85
C LEU A 16 -0.45 26.91 -30.58
N GLY A 17 -0.40 27.69 -29.50
CA GLY A 17 -0.14 27.19 -28.18
C GLY A 17 -1.25 26.23 -27.79
N VAL A 18 -0.95 24.92 -27.81
CA VAL A 18 -1.82 23.92 -27.20
C VAL A 18 -1.88 24.27 -25.71
N ALA A 19 -3.02 24.84 -25.28
CA ALA A 19 -3.27 25.06 -23.87
C ALA A 19 -3.16 23.70 -23.15
N PRO A 20 -2.41 23.61 -22.05
CA PRO A 20 -2.34 22.36 -21.29
C PRO A 20 -3.76 21.98 -20.89
N ALA A 21 -4.15 20.73 -21.18
CA ALA A 21 -5.44 20.21 -20.78
C ALA A 21 -5.57 20.38 -19.25
N THR A 22 -6.51 21.21 -18.82
CA THR A 22 -6.81 21.40 -17.41
C THR A 22 -7.37 20.11 -16.85
N VAL A 23 -6.67 19.53 -15.85
CA VAL A 23 -7.14 18.34 -15.15
C VAL A 23 -8.38 18.71 -14.34
N ASP A 24 -9.50 18.08 -14.63
CA ASP A 24 -10.68 18.16 -13.76
C ASP A 24 -10.45 17.28 -12.51
N SER A 25 -9.90 17.91 -11.47
CA SER A 25 -9.56 17.25 -10.22
C SER A 25 -10.79 16.71 -9.49
N GLN A 26 -11.95 17.35 -9.64
CA GLN A 26 -13.23 16.90 -9.06
C GLN A 26 -13.73 15.63 -9.73
N TYR A 27 -13.63 15.54 -11.04
CA TYR A 27 -13.95 14.33 -11.79
C TYR A 27 -13.08 13.15 -11.31
N VAL A 28 -11.77 13.38 -11.13
CA VAL A 28 -10.85 12.35 -10.62
C VAL A 28 -11.27 11.86 -9.23
N LEU A 29 -11.62 12.76 -8.30
CA LEU A 29 -12.08 12.39 -6.96
C LEU A 29 -13.40 11.63 -6.96
N GLN A 30 -14.34 12.00 -7.82
CA GLN A 30 -15.59 11.24 -7.99
C GLN A 30 -15.32 9.82 -8.49
N ARG A 31 -14.45 9.68 -9.49
CA ARG A 31 -14.04 8.37 -10.02
C ARG A 31 -13.31 7.54 -8.97
N TYR A 32 -12.42 8.17 -8.19
CA TYR A 32 -11.71 7.55 -7.10
C TYR A 32 -12.67 7.00 -6.03
N ALA A 33 -13.61 7.80 -5.55
CA ALA A 33 -14.59 7.36 -4.54
C ALA A 33 -15.36 6.13 -5.01
N VAL A 34 -15.86 6.16 -6.27
CA VAL A 34 -16.56 5.02 -6.87
C VAL A 34 -15.66 3.81 -7.03
N ALA A 35 -14.40 4.00 -7.48
CA ALA A 35 -13.48 2.91 -7.71
C ALA A 35 -13.09 2.20 -6.41
N VAL A 36 -12.81 2.95 -5.34
CA VAL A 36 -12.47 2.40 -4.02
C VAL A 36 -13.63 1.58 -3.45
N THR A 37 -14.87 2.11 -3.50
CA THR A 37 -16.06 1.39 -3.01
C THR A 37 -16.35 0.11 -3.82
N ARG A 38 -16.02 0.12 -5.12
CA ARG A 38 -16.22 -1.05 -6.00
C ARG A 38 -15.05 -2.02 -6.02
N ALA A 39 -13.93 -1.66 -5.40
CA ALA A 39 -12.75 -2.50 -5.37
C ALA A 39 -13.06 -3.83 -4.65
N THR A 40 -12.94 -4.92 -5.38
CA THR A 40 -13.17 -6.25 -4.81
C THR A 40 -11.96 -6.69 -4.01
N ALA A 41 -12.20 -7.20 -2.80
CA ALA A 41 -11.20 -7.84 -1.97
C ALA A 41 -11.10 -9.34 -2.27
N PRO A 42 -9.91 -9.94 -2.23
CA PRO A 42 -9.78 -11.38 -2.34
C PRO A 42 -10.37 -12.08 -1.12
N ARG A 43 -11.27 -13.05 -1.36
CA ARG A 43 -11.81 -13.88 -0.29
C ARG A 43 -10.76 -14.83 0.27
N VAL A 44 -9.92 -15.35 -0.62
CA VAL A 44 -8.82 -16.25 -0.29
C VAL A 44 -7.56 -15.71 -0.94
N VAL A 45 -6.48 -15.61 -0.16
CA VAL A 45 -5.19 -15.13 -0.67
C VAL A 45 -4.03 -15.81 0.06
N ILE A 46 -2.99 -16.13 -0.69
CA ILE A 46 -1.67 -16.51 -0.18
C ILE A 46 -0.69 -15.46 -0.67
N TYR A 47 0.18 -14.99 0.21
CA TYR A 47 1.27 -14.09 -0.16
C TYR A 47 2.45 -14.25 0.80
N SER A 48 3.62 -13.84 0.36
CA SER A 48 4.79 -13.66 1.21
C SER A 48 5.02 -12.19 1.51
N TYR A 49 5.63 -11.88 2.64
CA TYR A 49 6.16 -10.55 2.89
C TYR A 49 7.47 -10.60 3.66
N THR A 50 8.31 -9.62 3.39
CA THR A 50 9.56 -9.41 4.14
C THR A 50 9.43 -8.10 4.92
N VAL A 51 9.67 -8.15 6.21
CA VAL A 51 9.79 -6.98 7.09
C VAL A 51 11.26 -6.78 7.40
N SER A 52 11.80 -5.62 7.04
CA SER A 52 13.17 -5.21 7.40
C SER A 52 13.06 -3.99 8.30
N GLN A 53 13.54 -4.10 9.52
CA GLN A 53 13.58 -3.01 10.50
C GLN A 53 15.03 -2.65 10.81
N VAL A 54 15.32 -1.36 10.82
CA VAL A 54 16.63 -0.78 11.18
C VAL A 54 16.40 0.28 12.25
N GLY A 55 17.13 0.17 13.37
CA GLY A 55 16.98 1.13 14.47
C GLY A 55 17.50 0.56 15.80
N PRO A 56 16.70 0.62 16.88
CA PRO A 56 17.09 0.06 18.18
C PRO A 56 17.43 -1.43 18.14
N SER A 57 16.81 -2.15 17.22
CA SER A 57 17.17 -3.52 16.82
C SER A 57 17.11 -3.61 15.30
N ASN A 58 18.08 -4.26 14.70
CA ASN A 58 18.05 -4.59 13.28
C ASN A 58 17.52 -6.02 13.16
N ILE A 59 16.47 -6.21 12.39
CA ILE A 59 15.87 -7.51 12.17
C ILE A 59 15.26 -7.56 10.77
N GLU A 60 15.42 -8.70 10.10
CA GLU A 60 14.71 -9.02 8.89
C GLU A 60 13.92 -10.32 9.09
N GLN A 61 12.66 -10.32 8.76
CA GLN A 61 11.79 -11.48 8.85
C GLN A 61 11.07 -11.71 7.54
N HIS A 62 11.09 -12.94 7.06
CA HIS A 62 10.32 -13.38 5.90
C HIS A 62 9.16 -14.24 6.36
N HIS A 63 7.97 -13.89 5.92
CA HIS A 63 6.71 -14.51 6.31
C HIS A 63 5.95 -15.02 5.10
N ARG A 64 5.10 -16.04 5.33
CA ARG A 64 4.07 -16.48 4.39
C ARG A 64 2.72 -16.48 5.08
N ILE A 65 1.78 -15.82 4.42
CA ILE A 65 0.41 -15.68 4.91
C ILE A 65 -0.53 -16.54 4.07
N TYR A 66 -1.41 -17.23 4.77
CA TYR A 66 -2.58 -17.87 4.21
C TYR A 66 -3.80 -17.20 4.84
N ARG A 67 -4.72 -16.72 4.00
CA ARG A 67 -5.93 -16.05 4.48
C ARG A 67 -7.16 -16.61 3.76
N SER A 68 -8.23 -16.86 4.52
CA SER A 68 -9.56 -17.18 4.00
C SER A 68 -10.60 -16.48 4.88
N GLY A 69 -11.19 -15.39 4.38
CA GLY A 69 -12.03 -14.51 5.17
C GLY A 69 -11.31 -13.95 6.40
N SER A 70 -11.85 -14.23 7.60
CA SER A 70 -11.25 -13.84 8.89
C SER A 70 -10.19 -14.82 9.42
N ALA A 71 -10.06 -16.01 8.82
CA ALA A 71 -9.05 -16.97 9.19
C ALA A 71 -7.70 -16.61 8.55
N VAL A 72 -6.66 -16.54 9.38
CA VAL A 72 -5.28 -16.22 8.96
C VAL A 72 -4.32 -17.20 9.61
N ARG A 73 -3.38 -17.70 8.83
CA ARG A 73 -2.18 -18.39 9.26
C ARG A 73 -0.98 -17.59 8.81
N ASP A 74 -0.12 -17.20 9.74
CA ASP A 74 1.14 -16.50 9.50
C ASP A 74 2.30 -17.43 9.86
N GLU A 75 3.13 -17.77 8.88
CA GLU A 75 4.32 -18.58 9.04
C GLU A 75 5.55 -17.69 8.91
N THR A 76 6.39 -17.62 9.96
CA THR A 76 7.73 -17.05 9.84
C THR A 76 8.65 -18.10 9.21
N LEU A 77 9.22 -17.77 8.06
CA LEU A 77 10.08 -18.67 7.28
C LEU A 77 11.55 -18.50 7.64
N THR A 78 12.01 -17.23 7.69
CA THR A 78 13.40 -16.89 8.04
C THR A 78 13.45 -15.70 8.98
N VAL A 79 14.52 -15.62 9.76
CA VAL A 79 14.92 -14.44 10.55
C VAL A 79 16.37 -14.15 10.22
N ASP A 80 16.66 -12.90 9.81
CA ASP A 80 18.00 -12.44 9.39
C ASP A 80 18.64 -13.36 8.33
N GLY A 81 17.80 -13.77 7.35
CA GLY A 81 18.20 -14.65 6.26
C GLY A 81 18.37 -16.13 6.65
N MET A 82 18.31 -16.48 7.94
CA MET A 82 18.47 -17.83 8.42
C MET A 82 17.13 -18.55 8.54
N PRO A 83 16.98 -19.75 7.98
CA PRO A 83 15.77 -20.54 8.17
C PRO A 83 15.63 -20.95 9.65
N LEU A 84 14.42 -20.93 10.15
CA LEU A 84 14.13 -21.34 11.51
C LEU A 84 14.18 -22.87 11.63
N SER A 85 14.89 -23.37 12.65
CA SER A 85 14.93 -24.80 12.99
C SER A 85 13.54 -25.33 13.38
N ARG A 86 12.70 -24.47 13.97
CA ARG A 86 11.30 -24.75 14.29
C ARG A 86 10.43 -23.65 13.67
N LYS A 87 9.41 -24.05 12.90
CA LYS A 87 8.45 -23.11 12.31
C LYS A 87 7.69 -22.36 13.39
N ILE A 88 7.67 -21.03 13.29
CA ILE A 88 6.82 -20.19 14.11
C ILE A 88 5.55 -19.94 13.29
N VAL A 89 4.42 -20.40 13.80
CA VAL A 89 3.12 -20.25 13.14
C VAL A 89 2.15 -19.60 14.09
N LYS A 90 1.53 -18.51 13.64
CA LYS A 90 0.46 -17.82 14.36
C LYS A 90 -0.85 -18.02 13.64
N PHE A 91 -1.92 -18.27 14.38
CA PHE A 91 -3.27 -18.42 13.88
C PHE A 91 -4.16 -17.32 14.42
N SER A 92 -5.05 -16.82 13.57
CA SER A 92 -6.14 -15.93 13.94
C SER A 92 -7.41 -16.34 13.20
N HIS A 93 -8.54 -16.33 13.90
CA HIS A 93 -9.86 -16.55 13.31
C HIS A 93 -10.73 -15.29 13.34
N ARG A 94 -10.17 -14.17 13.79
CA ARG A 94 -10.85 -12.88 13.95
C ARG A 94 -10.09 -11.75 13.26
N ALA A 95 -9.28 -12.08 12.25
CA ALA A 95 -8.59 -11.06 11.49
C ALA A 95 -9.60 -10.27 10.65
N ASP A 96 -9.48 -8.95 10.69
CA ASP A 96 -10.28 -8.11 9.81
C ASP A 96 -10.01 -8.45 8.35
N PRO A 97 -11.03 -8.51 7.50
CA PRO A 97 -10.84 -8.73 6.08
C PRO A 97 -9.99 -7.61 5.48
N TYR A 98 -9.21 -7.96 4.46
CA TYR A 98 -8.57 -6.93 3.65
C TYR A 98 -9.64 -6.18 2.87
N THR A 99 -9.65 -4.86 3.02
CA THR A 99 -10.44 -3.97 2.17
C THR A 99 -9.57 -2.77 1.81
N LEU A 100 -9.64 -2.32 0.58
CA LEU A 100 -8.88 -1.16 0.13
C LEU A 100 -9.30 0.12 0.87
N GLU A 101 -10.58 0.23 1.23
CA GLU A 101 -11.15 1.36 1.98
C GLU A 101 -10.47 1.62 3.33
N ARG A 102 -9.84 0.62 3.93
CA ARG A 102 -9.11 0.79 5.20
C ARG A 102 -7.83 1.61 5.07
N PHE A 103 -7.27 1.63 3.87
CA PHE A 103 -6.01 2.33 3.58
C PHE A 103 -6.25 3.62 2.80
N ALA A 104 -7.31 3.66 2.02
CA ALA A 104 -7.63 4.78 1.17
C ALA A 104 -8.35 5.90 1.95
N PRO A 105 -7.90 7.16 1.90
CA PRO A 105 -8.63 8.27 2.51
C PRO A 105 -9.99 8.43 1.82
N ARG A 106 -11.05 8.42 2.61
CA ARG A 106 -12.41 8.61 2.11
C ARG A 106 -12.69 10.09 1.88
N THR A 107 -13.37 10.42 0.80
CA THR A 107 -13.70 11.80 0.42
C THR A 107 -14.67 12.49 1.39
N ASP A 108 -15.39 11.73 2.22
CA ASP A 108 -16.27 12.25 3.28
C ASP A 108 -15.56 12.41 4.64
N ALA A 109 -14.35 11.88 4.79
CA ALA A 109 -13.54 11.96 6.01
C ALA A 109 -12.30 12.85 5.86
N TYR A 110 -11.97 13.23 4.63
CA TYR A 110 -10.79 14.04 4.30
C TYR A 110 -11.14 15.15 3.32
N GLU A 111 -10.56 16.32 3.55
CA GLU A 111 -10.41 17.34 2.52
C GLU A 111 -9.22 16.93 1.63
N LEU A 112 -9.46 16.77 0.32
CA LEU A 112 -8.47 16.37 -0.67
C LEU A 112 -8.20 17.55 -1.63
N LEU A 113 -7.03 18.15 -1.50
CA LEU A 113 -6.61 19.29 -2.33
C LEU A 113 -5.68 18.78 -3.44
N PHE A 114 -6.07 19.00 -4.69
CA PHE A 114 -5.22 18.64 -5.83
C PHE A 114 -3.93 19.47 -5.85
N VAL A 115 -2.79 18.80 -5.90
CA VAL A 115 -1.45 19.41 -5.88
C VAL A 115 -0.80 19.35 -7.25
N GLY A 116 -1.14 18.35 -8.05
CA GLY A 116 -0.54 18.17 -9.36
C GLY A 116 -0.62 16.73 -9.86
N THR A 117 0.19 16.44 -10.85
CA THR A 117 0.31 15.10 -11.44
C THR A 117 1.73 14.59 -11.29
N ALA A 118 1.86 13.28 -11.07
CA ALA A 118 3.12 12.55 -11.12
C ALA A 118 3.13 11.64 -12.35
N LYS A 119 4.29 11.44 -12.95
CA LYS A 119 4.44 10.55 -14.09
C LYS A 119 5.21 9.31 -13.65
N ASP A 120 4.56 8.16 -13.74
CA ASP A 120 5.17 6.85 -13.53
C ASP A 120 5.21 6.10 -14.86
N GLY A 121 6.36 6.10 -15.51
CA GLY A 121 6.54 5.53 -16.85
C GLY A 121 5.62 6.19 -17.89
N ARG A 122 4.61 5.44 -18.38
CA ARG A 122 3.60 5.90 -19.35
C ARG A 122 2.31 6.38 -18.70
N HIS A 123 2.16 6.21 -17.38
CA HIS A 123 0.96 6.57 -16.63
C HIS A 123 1.11 7.95 -16.02
N LEU A 124 -0.01 8.65 -15.95
CA LEU A 124 -0.14 9.92 -15.26
C LEU A 124 -0.97 9.68 -14.02
N ASP A 125 -0.39 9.90 -12.84
CA ASP A 125 -1.07 9.78 -11.56
C ASP A 125 -1.46 11.16 -11.04
N TYR A 126 -2.52 11.25 -10.24
CA TYR A 126 -3.02 12.49 -9.66
C TYR A 126 -2.67 12.55 -8.18
N VAL A 127 -2.03 13.65 -7.76
CA VAL A 127 -1.55 13.83 -6.40
C VAL A 127 -2.43 14.81 -5.65
N TYR A 128 -2.85 14.41 -4.45
CA TYR A 128 -3.67 15.21 -3.53
C TYR A 128 -3.00 15.27 -2.17
N ASP A 129 -2.94 16.48 -1.58
CA ASP A 129 -2.72 16.60 -0.16
C ASP A 129 -4.03 16.28 0.56
N ALA A 130 -3.93 15.56 1.67
CA ALA A 130 -5.06 15.05 2.42
C ALA A 130 -5.06 15.64 3.85
N THR A 131 -6.16 16.26 4.22
CA THR A 131 -6.34 16.79 5.57
C THR A 131 -7.55 16.11 6.21
N PRO A 132 -7.40 15.40 7.34
CA PRO A 132 -8.52 14.78 8.00
C PRO A 132 -9.51 15.83 8.53
N LEU A 133 -10.80 15.63 8.31
CA LEU A 133 -11.86 16.49 8.86
C LEU A 133 -11.94 16.36 10.39
N ASN A 134 -11.63 15.17 10.92
CA ASN A 134 -11.50 14.93 12.35
C ASN A 134 -10.01 14.88 12.73
N ARG A 135 -9.52 15.90 13.44
CA ARG A 135 -8.11 16.04 13.84
C ARG A 135 -7.73 15.28 15.12
N SER A 136 -8.64 14.52 15.74
CA SER A 136 -8.36 13.78 16.97
C SER A 136 -7.65 12.43 16.73
N ALA A 137 -7.49 12.02 15.49
CA ALA A 137 -6.82 10.76 15.16
C ALA A 137 -5.30 10.84 15.42
N SER A 138 -4.75 9.84 16.09
CA SER A 138 -3.29 9.72 16.32
C SER A 138 -2.51 9.35 15.06
N ALA A 139 -3.20 8.89 14.03
CA ALA A 139 -2.63 8.60 12.71
C ALA A 139 -3.62 9.04 11.63
N TRP A 140 -3.11 9.65 10.57
CA TRP A 140 -3.92 10.16 9.45
C TRP A 140 -3.14 10.06 8.13
N VAL A 141 -3.86 10.07 7.03
CA VAL A 141 -3.28 10.25 5.69
C VAL A 141 -3.03 11.73 5.45
N ASP A 142 -1.86 12.10 4.93
CA ASP A 142 -1.53 13.47 4.56
C ASP A 142 -1.28 13.66 3.06
N ARG A 143 -1.11 12.55 2.31
CA ARG A 143 -1.03 12.59 0.85
C ARG A 143 -1.59 11.33 0.22
N LEU A 144 -2.31 11.51 -0.89
CA LEU A 144 -2.86 10.45 -1.72
C LEU A 144 -2.37 10.62 -3.16
N THR A 145 -1.84 9.56 -3.74
CA THR A 145 -1.60 9.46 -5.19
C THR A 145 -2.63 8.50 -5.77
N VAL A 146 -3.37 8.97 -6.77
CA VAL A 146 -4.42 8.22 -7.45
C VAL A 146 -3.92 7.78 -8.82
N ASP A 147 -4.01 6.48 -9.12
CA ASP A 147 -3.70 5.91 -10.43
C ASP A 147 -4.59 6.52 -11.51
N GLY A 148 -4.00 7.06 -12.55
CA GLY A 148 -4.71 7.82 -13.58
C GLY A 148 -5.55 6.98 -14.54
N VAL A 149 -5.48 5.65 -14.47
CA VAL A 149 -6.23 4.72 -15.32
C VAL A 149 -7.36 4.03 -14.54
N LYS A 150 -7.05 3.53 -13.36
CA LYS A 150 -7.99 2.77 -12.52
C LYS A 150 -8.69 3.63 -11.49
N PHE A 151 -8.20 4.83 -11.22
CA PHE A 151 -8.68 5.74 -10.17
C PHE A 151 -8.65 5.09 -8.77
N LEU A 152 -7.70 4.20 -8.54
CA LEU A 152 -7.45 3.55 -7.25
C LEU A 152 -6.21 4.18 -6.58
N PRO A 153 -6.02 4.05 -5.27
CA PRO A 153 -4.84 4.60 -4.61
C PRO A 153 -3.58 3.92 -5.13
N ARG A 154 -2.65 4.69 -5.70
CA ARG A 154 -1.33 4.24 -6.11
C ARG A 154 -0.37 4.25 -4.95
N ALA A 155 -0.40 5.33 -4.19
CA ALA A 155 0.36 5.49 -2.96
C ALA A 155 -0.48 6.25 -1.92
N VAL A 156 -0.32 5.86 -0.66
CA VAL A 156 -0.94 6.54 0.48
C VAL A 156 0.16 6.85 1.48
N HIS A 157 0.45 8.14 1.62
CA HIS A 157 1.37 8.62 2.64
C HIS A 157 0.59 8.94 3.92
N PHE A 158 1.12 8.52 5.06
CA PHE A 158 0.48 8.71 6.36
C PHE A 158 1.45 9.29 7.39
N ARG A 159 0.88 9.94 8.38
CA ARG A 159 1.58 10.43 9.58
C ARG A 159 0.96 9.84 10.82
N SER A 160 1.80 9.65 11.82
CA SER A 160 1.36 9.42 13.18
C SER A 160 2.01 10.46 14.08
N GLY A 161 1.22 11.06 14.97
CA GLY A 161 1.68 12.06 15.92
C GLY A 161 1.16 11.70 17.30
N GLY A 162 2.05 11.27 18.18
CA GLY A 162 1.70 10.94 19.56
C GLY A 162 2.94 10.74 20.40
N PRO A 163 2.82 10.79 21.72
CA PRO A 163 3.98 10.66 22.62
C PRO A 163 4.67 9.29 22.50
N ALA A 164 3.95 8.26 22.09
CA ALA A 164 4.50 6.91 21.97
C ALA A 164 5.08 6.63 20.57
N LEU A 165 4.52 7.25 19.53
CA LEU A 165 4.93 7.04 18.13
C LEU A 165 4.76 8.34 17.35
N ASN A 166 5.87 8.87 16.88
CA ASN A 166 5.89 9.99 15.94
C ASN A 166 6.62 9.53 14.68
N GLY A 167 5.93 9.54 13.55
CA GLY A 167 6.51 9.01 12.33
C GLY A 167 5.70 9.31 11.08
N THR A 168 6.29 8.95 9.96
CA THR A 168 5.68 9.00 8.64
C THR A 168 5.89 7.69 7.92
N GLY A 169 5.03 7.38 6.97
CA GLY A 169 5.19 6.21 6.12
C GLY A 169 4.39 6.34 4.84
N GLU A 170 4.62 5.40 3.94
CA GLU A 170 3.93 5.31 2.66
C GLU A 170 3.63 3.86 2.36
N ILE A 171 2.48 3.61 1.77
CA ILE A 171 2.08 2.29 1.26
C ILE A 171 1.80 2.44 -0.23
N ASP A 172 2.54 1.67 -1.03
CA ASP A 172 2.33 1.57 -2.47
C ASP A 172 1.42 0.39 -2.79
N PHE A 173 0.56 0.60 -3.79
CA PHE A 173 -0.37 -0.40 -4.28
C PHE A 173 -0.17 -0.66 -5.77
N ALA A 174 -0.44 -1.90 -6.18
CA ALA A 174 -0.38 -2.29 -7.58
C ALA A 174 -1.45 -3.34 -7.92
N PRO A 175 -1.78 -3.51 -9.22
CA PRO A 175 -2.65 -4.58 -9.66
C PRO A 175 -1.96 -5.94 -9.50
N MET A 176 -2.60 -6.86 -8.77
CA MET A 176 -2.23 -8.25 -8.63
C MET A 176 -3.36 -9.13 -9.17
N GLY A 177 -3.27 -9.49 -10.46
CA GLY A 177 -4.39 -10.07 -11.19
C GLY A 177 -5.57 -9.09 -11.27
N LYS A 178 -6.73 -9.50 -10.76
CA LYS A 178 -7.93 -8.63 -10.72
C LYS A 178 -8.04 -7.77 -9.45
N TYR A 179 -7.15 -7.94 -8.50
CA TYR A 179 -7.18 -7.25 -7.21
C TYR A 179 -6.15 -6.12 -7.16
N TRP A 180 -6.41 -5.12 -6.33
CA TRP A 180 -5.52 -4.03 -6.05
C TRP A 180 -4.90 -4.23 -4.67
N MET A 181 -3.60 -4.50 -4.61
CA MET A 181 -2.96 -5.02 -3.40
C MET A 181 -1.75 -4.15 -3.00
N PRO A 182 -1.41 -4.08 -1.71
CA PRO A 182 -0.18 -3.43 -1.27
C PRO A 182 1.03 -4.21 -1.80
N VAL A 183 2.09 -3.50 -2.21
CA VAL A 183 3.32 -4.11 -2.72
C VAL A 183 4.55 -3.65 -1.94
N LEU A 184 4.51 -2.45 -1.38
CA LEU A 184 5.59 -1.90 -0.58
C LEU A 184 4.99 -1.03 0.52
N ALA A 185 5.52 -1.11 1.72
CA ALA A 185 5.36 -0.08 2.73
C ALA A 185 6.73 0.34 3.26
N THR A 186 6.86 1.63 3.51
CA THR A 186 8.02 2.20 4.20
C THR A 186 7.55 3.08 5.34
N ALA A 187 8.26 3.03 6.46
CA ALA A 187 7.97 3.91 7.58
C ALA A 187 9.28 4.43 8.20
N ARG A 188 9.19 5.63 8.75
CA ARG A 188 10.25 6.26 9.55
C ARG A 188 9.60 6.80 10.81
N ALA A 189 10.14 6.43 11.95
CA ALA A 189 9.58 6.84 13.23
C ALA A 189 10.70 7.10 14.25
N GLN A 190 10.34 7.72 15.36
CA GLN A 190 11.16 7.77 16.55
C GLN A 190 10.53 6.87 17.61
N ILE A 191 11.27 5.87 18.05
CA ILE A 191 10.88 4.94 19.12
C ILE A 191 11.74 5.25 20.35
N LYS A 192 11.13 5.79 21.40
CA LYS A 192 11.85 6.22 22.63
C LYS A 192 13.04 7.16 22.30
N GLY A 193 12.81 8.10 21.37
CA GLY A 193 13.82 9.07 20.93
C GLY A 193 14.90 8.54 19.99
N LYS A 194 14.88 7.26 19.63
CA LYS A 194 15.81 6.66 18.66
C LYS A 194 15.15 6.53 17.28
N PRO A 195 15.85 6.90 16.19
CA PRO A 195 15.31 6.76 14.85
C PRO A 195 15.15 5.27 14.50
N ALA A 196 14.03 4.94 13.91
CA ALA A 196 13.73 3.62 13.38
C ALA A 196 13.20 3.76 11.94
N ARG A 197 13.53 2.78 11.11
CA ARG A 197 13.00 2.63 9.75
C ARG A 197 12.46 1.22 9.59
N GLU A 198 11.33 1.12 8.93
CA GLU A 198 10.73 -0.16 8.58
C GLU A 198 10.40 -0.18 7.10
N ARG A 199 10.61 -1.33 6.48
CA ARG A 199 10.26 -1.60 5.09
C ARG A 199 9.59 -2.96 5.03
N ILE A 200 8.40 -3.00 4.44
CA ILE A 200 7.64 -4.22 4.19
C ILE A 200 7.49 -4.37 2.68
N VAL A 201 7.89 -5.52 2.15
CA VAL A 201 7.72 -5.87 0.73
C VAL A 201 6.78 -7.07 0.66
N TRP A 202 5.67 -6.91 -0.04
CA TRP A 202 4.75 -8.01 -0.33
C TRP A 202 5.05 -8.59 -1.70
N SER A 203 5.00 -9.93 -1.78
CA SER A 203 5.33 -10.69 -2.98
C SER A 203 4.54 -11.99 -3.07
N GLU A 204 4.71 -12.70 -4.17
CA GLU A 204 4.18 -14.06 -4.40
C GLU A 204 2.66 -14.18 -4.20
N TYR A 205 1.89 -13.15 -4.56
CA TYR A 205 0.44 -13.17 -4.45
C TYR A 205 -0.16 -14.31 -5.28
N ARG A 206 -1.03 -15.13 -4.62
CA ARG A 206 -1.84 -16.18 -5.24
C ARG A 206 -3.26 -16.07 -4.72
N PHE A 207 -4.22 -16.32 -5.59
CA PHE A 207 -5.64 -16.19 -5.28
C PHE A 207 -6.37 -17.50 -5.60
N PRO A 208 -6.17 -18.56 -4.80
CA PRO A 208 -6.89 -19.81 -4.99
C PRO A 208 -8.38 -19.65 -4.68
N GLU A 209 -9.22 -20.52 -5.19
CA GLU A 209 -10.65 -20.52 -4.92
C GLU A 209 -10.96 -20.87 -3.47
N ALA A 210 -10.22 -21.82 -2.90
CA ALA A 210 -10.35 -22.25 -1.52
C ALA A 210 -9.00 -22.71 -0.94
N LEU A 211 -8.93 -22.79 0.38
CA LEU A 211 -7.87 -23.45 1.13
C LEU A 211 -8.46 -24.55 2.00
N PRO A 212 -7.75 -25.69 2.17
CA PRO A 212 -8.19 -26.74 3.10
C PRO A 212 -8.38 -26.19 4.51
N ALA A 213 -9.41 -26.66 5.22
CA ALA A 213 -9.67 -26.22 6.60
C ALA A 213 -8.49 -26.51 7.55
N SER A 214 -7.74 -27.58 7.30
CA SER A 214 -6.52 -27.94 8.03
C SER A 214 -5.42 -26.89 7.92
N THR A 215 -5.45 -26.01 6.91
CA THR A 215 -4.50 -24.89 6.79
C THR A 215 -4.55 -23.96 8.01
N PHE A 216 -5.72 -23.83 8.65
CA PHE A 216 -5.97 -22.90 9.76
C PHE A 216 -6.09 -23.58 11.12
N GLN A 217 -5.73 -24.86 11.19
CA GLN A 217 -5.71 -25.64 12.44
C GLN A 217 -4.28 -25.70 12.98
N ALA A 218 -4.13 -25.51 14.29
CA ALA A 218 -2.87 -25.80 14.94
C ALA A 218 -2.57 -27.29 14.82
N PRO A 219 -1.33 -27.72 14.57
CA PRO A 219 -0.99 -29.12 14.64
C PRO A 219 -1.38 -29.65 16.01
N GLU A 220 -2.12 -30.76 16.03
CA GLU A 220 -2.53 -31.43 17.24
C GLU A 220 -1.28 -31.69 18.08
N GLN A 221 -1.22 -31.15 19.28
CA GLN A 221 -0.11 -31.45 20.19
C GLN A 221 -0.22 -32.95 20.49
N LEU A 222 0.68 -33.76 19.96
CA LEU A 222 0.80 -35.15 20.35
C LEU A 222 0.87 -35.19 21.88
N PRO A 223 0.00 -35.98 22.53
CA PRO A 223 0.03 -36.07 23.97
C PRO A 223 1.47 -36.39 24.40
N GLN A 224 2.00 -35.52 25.25
CA GLN A 224 3.32 -35.77 25.84
C GLN A 224 3.21 -37.12 26.54
N SER A 225 3.92 -38.13 26.01
CA SER A 225 4.07 -39.40 26.68
C SER A 225 4.60 -39.14 28.06
N THR A 226 3.73 -39.25 29.07
CA THR A 226 4.10 -39.28 30.47
C THR A 226 4.76 -40.65 30.69
N ALA A 227 6.02 -40.76 30.29
CA ALA A 227 6.86 -41.83 30.76
C ALA A 227 7.07 -41.58 32.26
N SER A 228 6.26 -42.26 33.09
CA SER A 228 6.54 -42.39 34.50
C SER A 228 7.91 -43.03 34.67
N PRO A 229 8.81 -42.46 35.44
CA PRO A 229 10.02 -43.17 35.81
C PRO A 229 9.63 -44.35 36.71
N SER A 230 9.77 -45.58 36.19
CA SER A 230 9.75 -46.79 37.02
C SER A 230 10.91 -46.73 37.99
N MET A 231 10.60 -46.79 39.28
CA MET A 231 11.58 -47.06 40.35
C MET A 231 12.24 -48.42 40.24
#